data_54d6432498292cba3502244d34a85409
#
_entry.id   54d6432498292cba3502244d34a85409
#
_cell.length_a   1.000
_cell.length_b   1.000
_cell.length_c   1.000
_cell.angle_alpha   90.00
_cell.angle_beta   90.00
_cell.angle_gamma   90.00
#
_symmetry.space_group_name_H-M   'P 1'
#
loop_
_entity.id
_entity.type
_entity.pdbx_description
1 polymer ?
#
loop_
_entity_poly.entity_id
_entity_poly.type
_entity_poly.pdbx_seq_one_letter_code
_entity_poly.pdbx_strand_id
1 'polypeptide(L)'
;MCFDISHSKLMCNHFQIDFYEFAEKIAPITSHIHFGDALGVNGEGLQIGEGDIDFQRLAKILDIGCPNASFIPEIWQGHKDSGNGFWVALEKLELYL
;
A
#
# COMPACT_ATOMS: atom_id res chain seq x y z
N MET A 1 -2.19 -13.67 -6.27
CA MET A 1 -2.23 -13.30 -4.85
C MET A 1 -2.50 -11.81 -4.72
N CYS A 2 -3.33 -11.42 -3.75
CA CYS A 2 -3.58 -10.01 -3.43
C CYS A 2 -2.62 -9.54 -2.34
N PHE A 3 -1.95 -8.44 -2.58
CA PHE A 3 -1.05 -7.81 -1.62
C PHE A 3 -1.76 -6.61 -0.99
N ASP A 4 -2.17 -6.75 0.27
CA ASP A 4 -2.73 -5.65 1.04
C ASP A 4 -1.60 -4.90 1.74
N ILE A 5 -1.28 -3.72 1.23
CA ILE A 5 -0.13 -2.93 1.67
C ILE A 5 -0.27 -2.50 3.14
N SER A 6 -1.41 -1.92 3.48
CA SER A 6 -1.64 -1.39 4.83
C SER A 6 -1.55 -2.49 5.89
N HIS A 7 -2.32 -3.57 5.72
CA HIS A 7 -2.33 -4.67 6.68
C HIS A 7 -0.97 -5.38 6.76
N SER A 8 -0.29 -5.54 5.64
CA SER A 8 1.05 -6.16 5.63
C SER A 8 2.07 -5.32 6.37
N LYS A 9 2.00 -3.99 6.22
CA LYS A 9 2.89 -3.08 6.97
C LYS A 9 2.66 -3.19 8.47
N LEU A 10 1.39 -3.21 8.90
CA LEU A 10 1.06 -3.37 10.32
C LEU A 10 1.55 -4.71 10.88
N MET A 11 1.35 -5.79 10.13
CA MET A 11 1.85 -7.11 10.49
C MET A 11 3.37 -7.12 10.65
N CYS A 12 4.08 -6.54 9.68
CA CYS A 12 5.54 -6.47 9.73
C CYS A 12 6.02 -5.65 10.93
N ASN A 13 5.36 -4.53 11.23
CA ASN A 13 5.67 -3.73 12.40
C ASN A 13 5.46 -4.50 13.70
N HIS A 14 4.36 -5.26 13.79
CA HIS A 14 4.05 -6.06 14.96
C HIS A 14 5.09 -7.15 15.21
N PHE A 15 5.50 -7.85 14.16
CA PHE A 15 6.47 -8.96 14.27
C PHE A 15 7.92 -8.51 14.08
N GLN A 16 8.17 -7.20 13.94
CA GLN A 16 9.52 -6.64 13.74
C GLN A 16 10.21 -7.22 12.51
N ILE A 17 9.44 -7.38 11.43
CA ILE A 17 9.92 -7.82 10.11
C ILE A 17 10.11 -6.58 9.24
N ASP A 18 11.17 -6.56 8.43
CA ASP A 18 11.37 -5.50 7.46
C ASP A 18 10.28 -5.60 6.36
N PHE A 19 9.41 -4.60 6.29
CA PHE A 19 8.31 -4.57 5.34
C PHE A 19 8.78 -4.63 3.88
N TYR A 20 9.89 -3.93 3.57
CA TYR A 20 10.36 -3.85 2.19
C TYR A 20 10.98 -5.17 1.73
N GLU A 21 11.68 -5.89 2.60
CA GLU A 21 12.13 -7.24 2.31
C GLU A 21 10.96 -8.20 2.10
N PHE A 22 9.91 -8.07 2.94
CA PHE A 22 8.68 -8.83 2.78
C PHE A 22 8.03 -8.53 1.43
N ALA A 23 7.93 -7.24 1.05
CA ALA A 23 7.36 -6.82 -0.22
C ALA A 23 8.14 -7.41 -1.41
N GLU A 24 9.48 -7.40 -1.35
CA GLU A 24 10.31 -7.99 -2.40
C GLU A 24 10.02 -9.48 -2.59
N LYS A 25 9.77 -10.20 -1.51
CA LYS A 25 9.51 -11.64 -1.57
C LYS A 25 8.14 -11.98 -2.15
N ILE A 26 7.11 -11.17 -1.84
CA ILE A 26 5.76 -11.47 -2.30
C ILE A 26 5.38 -10.79 -3.62
N ALA A 27 6.09 -9.76 -4.04
CA ALA A 27 5.81 -9.09 -5.31
C ALA A 27 5.74 -10.05 -6.50
N PRO A 28 6.65 -11.01 -6.68
CA PRO A 28 6.60 -11.91 -7.83
C PRO A 28 5.34 -12.79 -7.93
N ILE A 29 4.64 -13.00 -6.81
CA ILE A 29 3.39 -13.80 -6.80
C ILE A 29 2.15 -12.91 -6.65
N THR A 30 2.30 -11.60 -6.74
CA THR A 30 1.21 -10.64 -6.58
C THR A 30 0.57 -10.33 -7.93
N SER A 31 -0.75 -10.44 -8.00
CA SER A 31 -1.53 -10.11 -9.20
C SER A 31 -2.44 -8.90 -8.99
N HIS A 32 -2.71 -8.53 -7.73
CA HIS A 32 -3.57 -7.40 -7.37
C HIS A 32 -3.09 -6.78 -6.07
N ILE A 33 -3.21 -5.47 -5.95
CA ILE A 33 -2.70 -4.71 -4.81
C ILE A 33 -3.80 -3.83 -4.24
N HIS A 34 -3.96 -3.85 -2.93
CA HIS A 34 -4.77 -2.87 -2.19
C HIS A 34 -3.83 -1.85 -1.56
N PHE A 35 -3.91 -0.60 -2.03
CA PHE A 35 -3.06 0.49 -1.53
C PHE A 35 -3.72 1.25 -0.39
N GLY A 36 -3.00 1.38 0.70
CA GLY A 36 -3.32 2.24 1.83
C GLY A 36 -2.03 2.47 2.61
N ASP A 37 -1.97 3.56 3.35
CA ASP A 37 -0.85 3.80 4.25
C ASP A 37 -1.11 3.16 5.61
N ALA A 38 -0.10 3.13 6.45
CA ALA A 38 -0.17 2.52 7.77
C ALA A 38 0.77 3.23 8.73
N LEU A 39 0.45 3.17 10.02
CA LEU A 39 1.28 3.76 11.06
C LEU A 39 1.29 2.84 12.29
N GLY A 40 2.48 2.44 12.75
CA GLY A 40 2.63 1.59 13.92
C GLY A 40 2.01 0.22 13.73
N VAL A 41 1.18 -0.22 14.68
CA VAL A 41 0.51 -1.53 14.65
C VAL A 41 -1.02 -1.43 14.56
N ASN A 42 -1.59 -0.24 14.73
CA ASN A 42 -3.03 -0.03 14.77
C ASN A 42 -3.57 0.95 13.72
N GLY A 43 -2.71 1.71 13.06
CA GLY A 43 -3.13 2.72 12.07
C GLY A 43 -3.29 2.11 10.69
N GLU A 44 -4.44 1.48 10.41
CA GLU A 44 -4.71 0.83 9.13
C GLU A 44 -5.50 1.73 8.17
N GLY A 45 -5.37 1.48 6.87
CA GLY A 45 -6.19 2.13 5.85
C GLY A 45 -6.05 3.64 5.79
N LEU A 46 -4.88 4.17 6.15
CA LEU A 46 -4.64 5.62 6.14
C LEU A 46 -4.50 6.14 4.71
N GLN A 47 -4.80 7.43 4.53
CA GLN A 47 -4.54 8.09 3.27
C GLN A 47 -3.04 8.04 2.94
N ILE A 48 -2.73 7.95 1.66
CA ILE A 48 -1.35 7.89 1.19
C ILE A 48 -0.57 9.12 1.68
N GLY A 49 0.52 8.87 2.38
CA GLY A 49 1.35 9.93 2.97
C GLY A 49 1.04 10.27 4.43
N GLU A 50 -0.05 9.73 4.99
CA GLU A 50 -0.41 9.98 6.39
C GLU A 50 0.20 8.98 7.37
N GLY A 51 0.78 7.89 6.86
CA GLY A 51 1.48 6.90 7.66
C GLY A 51 2.99 6.98 7.49
N ASP A 52 3.67 5.84 7.69
CA ASP A 52 5.12 5.77 7.66
C ASP A 52 5.68 4.92 6.51
N ILE A 53 4.86 4.55 5.53
CA ILE A 53 5.34 3.81 4.37
C ILE A 53 6.09 4.75 3.42
N ASP A 54 7.29 4.35 3.02
CA ASP A 54 8.03 5.02 1.95
C ASP A 54 7.52 4.50 0.60
N PHE A 55 6.55 5.21 0.02
CA PHE A 55 5.92 4.80 -1.23
C PHE A 55 6.86 4.88 -2.43
N GLN A 56 7.86 5.74 -2.38
CA GLN A 56 8.86 5.82 -3.45
C GLN A 56 9.67 4.50 -3.50
N ARG A 57 10.09 4.02 -2.36
CA ARG A 57 10.80 2.74 -2.25
C ARG A 57 9.91 1.56 -2.61
N LEU A 58 8.67 1.56 -2.09
CA LEU A 58 7.71 0.50 -2.37
C LEU A 58 7.37 0.43 -3.85
N ALA A 59 7.16 1.57 -4.51
CA ALA A 59 6.85 1.61 -5.93
C ALA A 59 7.95 0.95 -6.78
N LYS A 60 9.21 1.15 -6.45
CA LYS A 60 10.31 0.51 -7.15
C LYS A 60 10.29 -1.00 -7.01
N ILE A 61 9.98 -1.50 -5.80
CA ILE A 61 9.87 -2.93 -5.54
C ILE A 61 8.74 -3.55 -6.37
N LEU A 62 7.57 -2.90 -6.40
CA LEU A 62 6.41 -3.38 -7.13
C LEU A 62 6.62 -3.32 -8.64
N ASP A 63 7.28 -2.28 -9.14
CA ASP A 63 7.57 -2.12 -10.56
C ASP A 63 8.48 -3.23 -11.08
N ILE A 64 9.43 -3.68 -10.28
CA ILE A 64 10.34 -4.76 -10.63
C ILE A 64 9.66 -6.13 -10.45
N GLY A 65 8.96 -6.34 -9.34
CA GLY A 65 8.43 -7.64 -8.95
C GLY A 65 7.10 -8.00 -9.59
N CYS A 66 6.19 -7.02 -9.75
CA CYS A 66 4.84 -7.25 -10.29
C CYS A 66 4.36 -6.07 -11.17
N PRO A 67 5.06 -5.78 -12.28
CA PRO A 67 4.78 -4.60 -13.09
C PRO A 67 3.37 -4.61 -13.72
N ASN A 68 2.76 -5.78 -13.84
CA ASN A 68 1.44 -5.95 -14.46
C ASN A 68 0.31 -6.14 -13.45
N ALA A 69 0.57 -6.05 -12.17
CA ALA A 69 -0.47 -6.19 -11.16
C ALA A 69 -1.47 -5.02 -11.24
N SER A 70 -2.75 -5.35 -11.11
CA SER A 70 -3.79 -4.33 -10.94
C SER A 70 -3.81 -3.81 -9.51
N PHE A 71 -4.39 -2.64 -9.29
CA PHE A 71 -4.49 -2.10 -7.93
C PHE A 71 -5.74 -1.26 -7.74
N ILE A 72 -6.15 -1.14 -6.48
CA ILE A 72 -7.18 -0.20 -6.03
C ILE A 72 -6.69 0.49 -4.77
N PRO A 73 -7.08 1.76 -4.54
CA PRO A 73 -6.89 2.38 -3.23
C PRO A 73 -7.90 1.80 -2.25
N GLU A 74 -7.46 1.53 -1.03
CA GLU A 74 -8.33 1.01 0.04
C GLU A 74 -8.10 1.87 1.28
N ILE A 75 -8.76 3.04 1.30
CA ILE A 75 -8.63 4.05 2.34
C ILE A 75 -9.85 3.97 3.25
N TRP A 76 -9.64 3.95 4.56
CA TRP A 76 -10.74 3.95 5.52
C TRP A 76 -11.63 5.16 5.30
N GLN A 77 -12.95 4.92 5.17
CA GLN A 77 -13.95 5.93 4.84
C GLN A 77 -13.73 6.65 3.50
N GLY A 78 -12.94 6.08 2.60
CA GLY A 78 -12.70 6.69 1.28
C GLY A 78 -13.94 6.81 0.42
N HIS A 79 -15.01 6.05 0.71
CA HIS A 79 -16.29 6.11 0.00
C HIS A 79 -17.11 7.38 0.31
N LYS A 80 -16.79 8.10 1.40
CA LYS A 80 -17.51 9.32 1.77
C LYS A 80 -17.24 10.44 0.75
N ASP A 81 -18.14 11.39 0.66
CA ASP A 81 -18.07 12.53 -0.27
C ASP A 81 -17.86 12.06 -1.72
N SER A 82 -18.69 11.10 -2.16
CA SER A 82 -18.65 10.54 -3.51
C SER A 82 -17.31 9.87 -3.84
N GLY A 83 -16.69 9.26 -2.84
CA GLY A 83 -15.42 8.54 -3.01
C GLY A 83 -14.20 9.46 -3.02
N ASN A 84 -14.30 10.64 -2.44
CA ASN A 84 -13.22 11.63 -2.44
C ASN A 84 -11.89 11.05 -1.94
N GLY A 85 -11.93 10.23 -0.86
CA GLY A 85 -10.71 9.61 -0.32
C GLY A 85 -10.00 8.70 -1.32
N PHE A 86 -10.75 7.96 -2.12
CA PHE A 86 -10.19 7.11 -3.16
C PHE A 86 -9.57 7.94 -4.29
N TRP A 87 -10.24 9.01 -4.71
CA TRP A 87 -9.71 9.89 -5.76
C TRP A 87 -8.42 10.58 -5.33
N VAL A 88 -8.37 11.08 -4.09
CA VAL A 88 -7.16 11.68 -3.52
C VAL A 88 -6.03 10.66 -3.48
N ALA A 89 -6.32 9.43 -3.07
CA ALA A 89 -5.32 8.36 -3.04
C ALA A 89 -4.75 8.08 -4.43
N LEU A 90 -5.60 8.00 -5.45
CA LEU A 90 -5.16 7.79 -6.83
C LEU A 90 -4.23 8.92 -7.31
N GLU A 91 -4.58 10.17 -7.03
CA GLU A 91 -3.73 11.31 -7.37
C GLU A 91 -2.35 11.23 -6.71
N LYS A 92 -2.32 10.86 -5.43
CA LYS A 92 -1.06 10.70 -4.71
C LYS A 92 -0.22 9.53 -5.22
N LEU A 93 -0.87 8.42 -5.54
CA LEU A 93 -0.17 7.24 -6.08
C LEU A 93 0.43 7.50 -7.47
N GLU A 94 -0.19 8.35 -8.28
CA GLU A 94 0.36 8.71 -9.59
C GLU A 94 1.76 9.34 -9.50
N LEU A 95 2.09 9.96 -8.37
CA LEU A 95 3.42 10.53 -8.16
C LEU A 95 4.51 9.46 -8.04
N TYR A 96 4.15 8.24 -7.67
CA TYR A 96 5.08 7.14 -7.43
C TYR A 96 5.03 6.05 -8.50
N LEU A 97 3.85 5.82 -9.06
CA LEU A 97 3.61 4.77 -10.06
C LEU A 97 3.56 5.34 -11.53
#